data_2562e792aa5946c832ec09b40470a220
#
_entry.id   2562e792aa5946c832ec09b40470a220
#
_cell.length_a   1.000
_cell.length_b   1.000
_cell.length_c   1.000
_cell.angle_alpha   90.00
_cell.angle_beta   90.00
_cell.angle_gamma   90.00
#
_symmetry.space_group_name_H-M   'P 1'
#
loop_
_entity.id
_entity.type
_entity.pdbx_description
1 polymer ?
#
loop_
_entity_poly.entity_id
_entity_poly.type
_entity_poly.pdbx_seq_one_letter_code
_entity_poly.pdbx_strand_id
1 'polypeptide(L)'
;MVDIFFDKLYRYPRINECVSIAVPFAKGELYNTDNISIVQNKRKCIIQPKVTAEYDDGSIKYLFVDFMADLPANKSAKAVLTTTKQELANLIADGQSECAKQDGTVSVTPVNNGFLIKCGSLEYEVANNSSSIFRQLNDYRKVYTAVSYTHLRA
;
A
#
# COMPACT_ATOMS: atom_id res chain seq x y z
N MET A 1 5.62 -3.61 -19.96
CA MET A 1 4.61 -4.46 -19.24
C MET A 1 5.34 -5.56 -18.48
N VAL A 2 5.07 -5.74 -17.18
CA VAL A 2 5.71 -6.76 -16.32
C VAL A 2 4.63 -7.62 -15.67
N ASP A 3 4.75 -8.94 -15.82
CA ASP A 3 3.86 -9.91 -15.20
C ASP A 3 4.29 -10.20 -13.76
N ILE A 4 3.33 -10.13 -12.82
CA ILE A 4 3.51 -10.42 -11.40
C ILE A 4 2.71 -11.68 -11.10
N PHE A 5 3.40 -12.73 -10.66
CA PHE A 5 2.78 -14.00 -10.33
C PHE A 5 2.75 -14.21 -8.81
N PHE A 6 1.64 -14.68 -8.32
CA PHE A 6 1.44 -15.10 -6.95
C PHE A 6 1.25 -16.61 -6.90
N ASP A 7 2.11 -17.27 -6.17
CA ASP A 7 2.00 -18.72 -5.99
C ASP A 7 0.84 -19.09 -5.08
N LYS A 8 0.41 -20.34 -5.19
CA LYS A 8 -0.60 -20.96 -4.35
C LYS A 8 -0.05 -21.18 -2.93
N LEU A 9 -0.13 -20.17 -2.04
CA LEU A 9 0.49 -20.21 -0.71
C LEU A 9 -0.47 -20.51 0.43
N TYR A 10 -1.77 -20.19 0.30
CA TYR A 10 -2.66 -20.15 1.46
C TYR A 10 -4.00 -20.85 1.22
N ARG A 11 -4.57 -21.38 2.31
CA ARG A 11 -5.89 -22.05 2.32
C ARG A 11 -7.06 -21.08 2.31
N TYR A 12 -6.83 -19.81 2.69
CA TYR A 12 -7.86 -18.79 2.82
C TYR A 12 -7.66 -17.69 1.79
N PRO A 13 -8.74 -17.14 1.20
CA PRO A 13 -8.63 -15.98 0.34
C PRO A 13 -8.23 -14.75 1.18
N ARG A 14 -7.41 -13.89 0.61
CA ARG A 14 -7.01 -12.60 1.16
C ARG A 14 -7.43 -11.55 0.17
N ILE A 15 -8.29 -10.63 0.59
CA ILE A 15 -8.87 -9.58 -0.25
C ILE A 15 -8.25 -8.25 0.17
N ASN A 16 -7.83 -7.44 -0.79
CA ASN A 16 -7.16 -6.16 -0.54
C ASN A 16 -5.93 -6.32 0.37
N GLU A 17 -5.11 -7.31 0.11
CA GLU A 17 -3.87 -7.48 0.85
C GLU A 17 -2.78 -6.58 0.29
N CYS A 18 -2.07 -5.88 1.17
CA CYS A 18 -0.92 -5.08 0.76
C CYS A 18 0.25 -5.99 0.39
N VAL A 19 0.70 -5.88 -0.84
CA VAL A 19 1.82 -6.64 -1.41
C VAL A 19 2.87 -5.66 -1.88
N SER A 20 4.13 -5.97 -1.61
CA SER A 20 5.29 -5.18 -2.01
C SER A 20 6.14 -5.93 -3.03
N ILE A 21 6.54 -5.25 -4.09
CA ILE A 21 7.46 -5.79 -5.09
C ILE A 21 8.54 -4.78 -5.43
N ALA A 22 9.69 -5.28 -5.86
CA ALA A 22 10.76 -4.48 -6.48
C ALA A 22 10.90 -4.88 -7.95
N VAL A 23 10.78 -3.91 -8.84
CA VAL A 23 10.84 -4.13 -10.29
C VAL A 23 12.09 -3.44 -10.85
N PRO A 24 13.01 -4.19 -11.47
CA PRO A 24 14.14 -3.61 -12.19
C PRO A 24 13.70 -3.13 -13.58
N PHE A 25 14.27 -2.02 -14.02
CA PHE A 25 14.13 -1.48 -15.39
C PHE A 25 15.50 -1.35 -16.05
N ALA A 26 15.53 -1.44 -17.36
CA ALA A 26 16.74 -1.18 -18.13
C ALA A 26 17.02 0.33 -18.17
N LYS A 27 18.31 0.70 -18.38
CA LYS A 27 18.71 2.09 -18.55
C LYS A 27 17.97 2.73 -19.72
N GLY A 28 17.37 3.91 -19.49
CA GLY A 28 16.60 4.64 -20.49
C GLY A 28 15.16 4.17 -20.67
N GLU A 29 14.70 3.14 -19.94
CA GLU A 29 13.36 2.55 -20.12
C GLU A 29 12.25 3.36 -19.43
N LEU A 30 12.50 3.89 -18.23
CA LEU A 30 11.51 4.60 -17.42
C LEU A 30 12.15 5.80 -16.71
N TYR A 31 11.54 7.00 -16.81
CA TYR A 31 12.05 8.23 -16.18
C TYR A 31 11.16 8.80 -15.08
N ASN A 32 9.89 8.39 -15.01
CA ASN A 32 8.95 8.85 -13.97
C ASN A 32 7.91 7.78 -13.67
N THR A 33 7.15 8.00 -12.60
CA THR A 33 6.14 7.05 -12.13
C THR A 33 4.70 7.42 -12.50
N ASP A 34 4.49 8.48 -13.29
CA ASP A 34 3.16 9.08 -13.55
C ASP A 34 2.17 8.13 -14.23
N ASN A 35 2.68 7.24 -15.09
CA ASN A 35 1.87 6.30 -15.84
C ASN A 35 1.97 4.86 -15.33
N ILE A 36 2.63 4.64 -14.18
CA ILE A 36 2.70 3.32 -13.57
C ILE A 36 1.31 2.93 -13.09
N SER A 37 0.90 1.72 -13.41
CA SER A 37 -0.34 1.13 -12.91
C SER A 37 -0.16 -0.37 -12.76
N ILE A 38 -0.88 -0.96 -11.82
CA ILE A 38 -0.99 -2.42 -11.69
C ILE A 38 -2.44 -2.79 -11.92
N VAL A 39 -2.65 -3.81 -12.73
CA VAL A 39 -3.98 -4.34 -13.09
C VAL A 39 -4.07 -5.79 -12.63
N GLN A 40 -5.13 -6.10 -11.91
CA GLN A 40 -5.51 -7.46 -11.53
C GLN A 40 -6.99 -7.67 -11.82
N ASN A 41 -7.36 -8.80 -12.41
CA ASN A 41 -8.74 -9.14 -12.74
C ASN A 41 -9.47 -8.03 -13.54
N LYS A 42 -8.77 -7.40 -14.49
CA LYS A 42 -9.26 -6.28 -15.31
C LYS A 42 -9.61 -5.00 -14.51
N ARG A 43 -9.11 -4.86 -13.30
CA ARG A 43 -9.28 -3.68 -12.44
C ARG A 43 -7.91 -3.09 -12.09
N LYS A 44 -7.84 -1.78 -12.04
CA LYS A 44 -6.67 -1.06 -11.58
C LYS A 44 -6.53 -1.23 -10.06
N CYS A 45 -5.36 -1.64 -9.58
CA CYS A 45 -5.05 -1.71 -8.16
C CYS A 45 -4.69 -0.34 -7.59
N ILE A 46 -4.93 -0.14 -6.29
CA ILE A 46 -4.34 0.98 -5.54
C ILE A 46 -2.85 0.70 -5.42
N ILE A 47 -2.00 1.65 -5.81
CA ILE A 47 -0.55 1.50 -5.80
C ILE A 47 0.12 2.67 -5.10
N GLN A 48 1.29 2.42 -4.52
CA GLN A 48 2.22 3.42 -4.02
C GLN A 48 3.62 3.12 -4.57
N PRO A 49 4.02 3.76 -5.69
CA PRO A 49 5.33 3.57 -6.27
C PRO A 49 6.38 4.41 -5.54
N LYS A 50 7.59 3.86 -5.38
CA LYS A 50 8.75 4.53 -4.80
C LYS A 50 10.00 4.18 -5.60
N VAL A 51 10.66 5.19 -6.17
CA VAL A 51 11.96 5.02 -6.80
C VAL A 51 13.00 4.76 -5.71
N THR A 52 13.74 3.66 -5.82
CA THR A 52 14.76 3.27 -4.84
C THR A 52 16.18 3.39 -5.39
N ALA A 53 16.35 3.37 -6.71
CA ALA A 53 17.62 3.65 -7.37
C ALA A 53 17.40 4.16 -8.78
N GLU A 54 18.32 5.00 -9.25
CA GLU A 54 18.35 5.56 -10.58
C GLU A 54 19.69 5.28 -11.27
N TYR A 55 19.70 5.35 -12.58
CA TYR A 55 20.92 5.38 -13.38
C TYR A 55 21.47 6.80 -13.46
N ASP A 56 22.70 6.93 -13.95
CA ASP A 56 23.40 8.19 -14.17
C ASP A 56 22.72 9.14 -15.18
N ASP A 57 21.85 8.61 -16.05
CA ASP A 57 21.02 9.39 -16.99
C ASP A 57 19.66 9.83 -16.40
N GLY A 58 19.41 9.56 -15.11
CA GLY A 58 18.16 9.86 -14.43
C GLY A 58 17.02 8.87 -14.70
N SER A 59 17.26 7.81 -15.46
CA SER A 59 16.26 6.75 -15.62
C SER A 59 16.18 5.86 -14.38
N ILE A 60 14.99 5.36 -14.11
CA ILE A 60 14.70 4.52 -12.93
C ILE A 60 15.35 3.14 -13.11
N LYS A 61 16.19 2.75 -12.15
CA LYS A 61 16.84 1.44 -12.11
C LYS A 61 16.03 0.44 -11.33
N TYR A 62 15.54 0.82 -10.15
CA TYR A 62 14.69 0.00 -9.31
C TYR A 62 13.46 0.78 -8.84
N LEU A 63 12.29 0.23 -9.10
CA LEU A 63 11.02 0.73 -8.63
C LEU A 63 10.47 -0.23 -7.58
N PHE A 64 10.26 0.27 -6.37
CA PHE A 64 9.53 -0.43 -5.32
C PHE A 64 8.05 -0.02 -5.40
N VAL A 65 7.14 -0.98 -5.39
CA VAL A 65 5.70 -0.70 -5.47
C VAL A 65 4.96 -1.49 -4.41
N ASP A 66 4.28 -0.76 -3.52
CA ASP A 66 3.24 -1.32 -2.68
C ASP A 66 1.91 -1.27 -3.41
N PHE A 67 1.14 -2.34 -3.38
CA PHE A 67 -0.18 -2.35 -4.01
C PHE A 67 -1.14 -3.32 -3.32
N MET A 68 -2.43 -3.07 -3.52
CA MET A 68 -3.49 -3.92 -2.98
C MET A 68 -3.83 -5.02 -3.97
N ALA A 69 -3.74 -6.29 -3.54
CA ALA A 69 -4.02 -7.46 -4.36
C ALA A 69 -5.06 -8.38 -3.73
N ASP A 70 -5.82 -9.06 -4.59
CA ASP A 70 -6.71 -10.15 -4.20
C ASP A 70 -6.01 -11.49 -4.44
N LEU A 71 -5.81 -12.25 -3.37
CA LEU A 71 -5.12 -13.53 -3.40
C LEU A 71 -6.13 -14.66 -3.11
N PRO A 72 -6.50 -15.45 -4.12
CA PRO A 72 -7.51 -16.49 -3.96
C PRO A 72 -6.98 -17.65 -3.10
N ALA A 73 -7.90 -18.34 -2.42
CA ALA A 73 -7.57 -19.55 -1.68
C ALA A 73 -7.15 -20.69 -2.62
N ASN A 74 -6.05 -21.36 -2.31
CA ASN A 74 -5.58 -22.58 -3.02
C ASN A 74 -5.40 -22.43 -4.55
N LYS A 75 -5.21 -21.21 -5.04
CA LYS A 75 -4.97 -20.91 -6.47
C LYS A 75 -3.86 -19.89 -6.62
N SER A 76 -3.14 -19.94 -7.72
CA SER A 76 -2.25 -18.86 -8.14
C SER A 76 -3.05 -17.68 -8.65
N ALA A 77 -2.47 -16.50 -8.56
CA ALA A 77 -3.03 -15.27 -9.11
C ALA A 77 -1.98 -14.55 -9.97
N LYS A 78 -2.45 -13.62 -10.80
CA LYS A 78 -1.59 -12.80 -11.65
C LYS A 78 -2.06 -11.36 -11.58
N ALA A 79 -1.10 -10.45 -11.52
CA ALA A 79 -1.29 -9.03 -11.79
C ALA A 79 -0.30 -8.57 -12.87
N VAL A 80 -0.53 -7.43 -13.48
CA VAL A 80 0.30 -6.89 -14.54
C VAL A 80 0.65 -5.45 -14.22
N LEU A 81 1.94 -5.12 -14.14
CA LEU A 81 2.43 -3.76 -14.07
C LEU A 81 2.57 -3.19 -15.48
N THR A 82 2.00 -2.00 -15.68
CA THR A 82 2.06 -1.24 -16.93
C THR A 82 2.80 0.06 -16.70
N THR A 83 3.47 0.57 -17.75
CA THR A 83 4.22 1.83 -17.73
C THR A 83 3.63 2.89 -18.62
N THR A 84 2.61 2.55 -19.42
CA THR A 84 1.95 3.45 -20.35
C THR A 84 0.44 3.43 -20.22
N LYS A 85 -0.21 4.55 -20.56
CA LYS A 85 -1.68 4.64 -20.58
C LYS A 85 -2.33 3.68 -21.59
N GLN A 86 -1.65 3.42 -22.70
CA GLN A 86 -2.15 2.51 -23.74
C GLN A 86 -2.19 1.07 -23.23
N GLU A 87 -1.13 0.61 -22.56
CA GLU A 87 -1.10 -0.72 -21.95
C GLU A 87 -2.20 -0.87 -20.89
N LEU A 88 -2.38 0.17 -20.05
CA LEU A 88 -3.44 0.21 -19.06
C LEU A 88 -4.82 0.07 -19.71
N ALA A 89 -5.11 0.86 -20.73
CA ALA A 89 -6.39 0.85 -21.43
C ALA A 89 -6.72 -0.53 -22.03
N ASN A 90 -5.71 -1.26 -22.50
CA ASN A 90 -5.89 -2.60 -23.06
C ASN A 90 -6.20 -3.68 -22.00
N LEU A 91 -5.88 -3.43 -20.74
CA LEU A 91 -6.03 -4.42 -19.66
C LEU A 91 -7.27 -4.22 -18.79
N ILE A 92 -7.80 -3.00 -18.72
CA ILE A 92 -9.01 -2.71 -17.92
C ILE A 92 -10.27 -2.95 -18.77
N ALA A 93 -11.35 -3.40 -18.12
CA ALA A 93 -12.63 -3.50 -18.75
C ALA A 93 -13.26 -2.10 -18.91
N ASP A 94 -14.05 -1.91 -19.97
CA ASP A 94 -14.80 -0.67 -20.20
C ASP A 94 -15.62 -0.28 -18.97
N GLY A 95 -15.41 0.95 -18.48
CA GLY A 95 -16.10 1.50 -17.31
C GLY A 95 -15.54 1.08 -15.93
N GLN A 96 -14.48 0.27 -15.86
CA GLN A 96 -13.85 -0.16 -14.60
C GLN A 96 -12.47 0.46 -14.38
N SER A 97 -12.34 1.76 -14.58
CA SER A 97 -11.04 2.44 -14.42
C SER A 97 -10.57 2.63 -12.96
N GLU A 98 -11.46 2.43 -12.00
CA GLU A 98 -11.12 2.63 -10.59
C GLU A 98 -11.11 1.33 -9.80
N CYS A 99 -10.09 1.17 -8.99
CA CYS A 99 -10.08 0.21 -7.89
C CYS A 99 -11.28 0.49 -6.97
N ALA A 100 -11.82 -0.54 -6.36
CA ALA A 100 -12.85 -0.35 -5.33
C ALA A 100 -12.37 0.73 -4.37
N LYS A 101 -13.16 1.80 -4.21
CA LYS A 101 -12.84 2.89 -3.27
C LYS A 101 -12.60 2.24 -1.92
N GLN A 102 -11.38 2.30 -1.46
CA GLN A 102 -11.08 1.94 -0.10
C GLN A 102 -11.64 3.09 0.75
N ASP A 103 -12.66 2.83 1.55
CA ASP A 103 -13.15 3.72 2.60
C ASP A 103 -12.04 3.86 3.67
N GLY A 104 -11.07 4.69 3.41
CA GLY A 104 -9.92 4.80 4.29
C GLY A 104 -8.94 5.88 3.88
N THR A 105 -9.42 7.11 3.75
CA THR A 105 -8.51 8.26 3.80
C THR A 105 -7.87 8.32 5.18
N VAL A 106 -6.55 8.24 5.22
CA VAL A 106 -5.82 8.57 6.44
C VAL A 106 -5.96 10.07 6.67
N SER A 107 -6.55 10.46 7.79
CA SER A 107 -6.61 11.86 8.22
C SER A 107 -5.77 12.07 9.46
N VAL A 108 -5.06 13.20 9.52
CA VAL A 108 -4.25 13.61 10.66
C VAL A 108 -4.78 14.96 11.15
N THR A 109 -5.28 14.99 12.37
CA THR A 109 -5.84 16.21 12.98
C THR A 109 -5.02 16.57 14.23
N PRO A 110 -4.50 17.80 14.33
CA PRO A 110 -3.85 18.26 15.56
C PRO A 110 -4.82 18.26 16.74
N VAL A 111 -4.38 17.76 17.88
CA VAL A 111 -5.09 17.82 19.18
C VAL A 111 -4.17 18.41 20.24
N ASN A 112 -4.70 18.77 21.40
CA ASN A 112 -4.04 19.58 22.43
C ASN A 112 -2.61 19.20 22.81
N ASN A 113 -2.15 17.97 22.64
CA ASN A 113 -0.77 17.55 22.91
C ASN A 113 -0.28 16.49 21.93
N GLY A 114 -0.72 16.55 20.67
CA GLY A 114 -0.33 15.54 19.69
C GLY A 114 -1.18 15.57 18.43
N PHE A 115 -1.42 14.39 17.91
CA PHE A 115 -2.18 14.20 16.68
C PHE A 115 -3.18 13.06 16.85
N LEU A 116 -4.37 13.26 16.29
CA LEU A 116 -5.36 12.21 16.09
C LEU A 116 -5.25 11.71 14.65
N ILE A 117 -4.92 10.44 14.48
CA ILE A 117 -4.80 9.80 13.18
C ILE A 117 -5.98 8.84 13.02
N LYS A 118 -6.79 9.04 11.98
CA LYS A 118 -7.87 8.13 11.60
C LYS A 118 -7.51 7.39 10.32
N CYS A 119 -7.68 6.07 10.33
CA CYS A 119 -7.43 5.20 9.20
C CYS A 119 -8.54 4.13 9.14
N GLY A 120 -9.52 4.35 8.27
CA GLY A 120 -10.71 3.50 8.20
C GLY A 120 -11.44 3.46 9.54
N SER A 121 -11.56 2.27 10.13
CA SER A 121 -12.19 2.04 11.44
C SER A 121 -11.27 2.29 12.63
N LEU A 122 -9.99 2.52 12.39
CA LEU A 122 -9.01 2.72 13.44
C LEU A 122 -8.77 4.20 13.72
N GLU A 123 -8.62 4.52 15.00
CA GLU A 123 -8.31 5.85 15.47
C GLU A 123 -7.17 5.78 16.48
N TYR A 124 -6.10 6.53 16.22
CA TYR A 124 -4.90 6.58 17.06
C TYR A 124 -4.68 7.98 17.61
N GLU A 125 -4.46 8.11 18.90
CA GLU A 125 -3.95 9.35 19.50
C GLU A 125 -2.44 9.21 19.75
N VAL A 126 -1.65 10.07 19.12
CA VAL A 126 -0.18 10.15 19.25
C VAL A 126 0.18 11.38 20.05
N ALA A 127 0.95 11.22 21.11
CA ALA A 127 1.35 12.32 21.97
C ALA A 127 2.73 12.90 21.58
N ASN A 128 2.86 14.23 21.58
CA ASN A 128 4.11 14.92 21.20
C ASN A 128 5.25 14.74 22.20
N ASN A 129 4.96 14.60 23.49
CA ASN A 129 5.96 14.66 24.58
C ASN A 129 5.70 13.59 25.65
N SER A 130 5.51 12.35 25.28
CA SER A 130 5.36 11.27 26.26
C SER A 130 6.35 10.14 26.01
N SER A 131 6.67 9.39 27.05
CA SER A 131 7.46 8.15 26.95
C SER A 131 6.73 7.04 26.15
N SER A 132 5.46 7.25 25.83
CA SER A 132 4.63 6.37 25.01
C SER A 132 4.20 7.11 23.74
N ILE A 133 4.52 6.55 22.58
CA ILE A 133 4.18 7.11 21.26
C ILE A 133 2.66 7.12 21.07
N PHE A 134 1.97 6.07 21.54
CA PHE A 134 0.53 5.97 21.45
C PHE A 134 -0.11 6.24 22.81
N ARG A 135 -1.08 7.14 22.86
CA ARG A 135 -1.86 7.43 24.04
C ARG A 135 -3.10 6.55 24.09
N GLN A 136 -3.76 6.39 22.96
CA GLN A 136 -4.99 5.62 22.83
C GLN A 136 -5.12 5.03 21.43
N LEU A 137 -5.61 3.81 21.35
CA LEU A 137 -6.01 3.15 20.12
C LEU A 137 -7.50 2.82 20.23
N ASN A 138 -8.31 3.37 19.39
CA ASN A 138 -9.72 3.07 19.27
C ASN A 138 -9.98 2.22 18.02
N ASP A 139 -10.53 1.05 18.21
CA ASP A 139 -11.21 0.29 17.18
C ASP A 139 -12.71 0.32 17.53
N TYR A 140 -13.59 0.44 16.59
CA TYR A 140 -15.05 0.47 16.80
C TYR A 140 -15.58 -0.60 17.76
N ARG A 141 -14.80 -1.63 18.04
CA ARG A 141 -15.15 -2.74 18.93
C ARG A 141 -14.50 -2.65 20.30
N LYS A 142 -13.37 -1.97 20.47
CA LYS A 142 -12.62 -1.89 21.74
C LYS A 142 -11.76 -0.64 21.80
N VAL A 143 -11.67 -0.06 22.99
CA VAL A 143 -10.74 1.01 23.33
C VAL A 143 -9.53 0.40 24.02
N TYR A 144 -8.33 0.64 23.48
CA TYR A 144 -7.08 0.23 24.10
C TYR A 144 -6.34 1.48 24.58
N THR A 145 -6.01 1.53 25.86
CA THR A 145 -5.17 2.57 26.44
C THR A 145 -3.74 2.08 26.53
N ALA A 146 -2.78 2.90 26.12
CA ALA A 146 -1.37 2.56 26.27
C ALA A 146 -1.01 2.51 27.77
N VAL A 147 -0.50 1.37 28.22
CA VAL A 147 0.04 1.22 29.57
C VAL A 147 1.54 1.38 29.49
N SER A 148 2.07 2.43 30.13
CA SER A 148 3.50 2.61 30.29
C SER A 148 4.00 1.65 31.38
N TYR A 149 4.73 0.61 30.99
CA TYR A 149 5.47 -0.21 31.94
C TYR A 149 6.81 0.47 32.23
N THR A 150 6.87 1.25 33.30
CA THR A 150 8.15 1.63 33.87
C THR A 150 8.69 0.45 34.65
N HIS A 151 9.65 -0.28 34.10
CA HIS A 151 10.45 -1.19 34.90
C HIS A 151 11.39 -0.37 35.79
N LEU A 152 10.94 -0.09 36.99
CA LEU A 152 11.83 0.24 38.09
C LEU A 152 12.59 -1.05 38.48
N ARG A 153 13.81 -1.20 38.00
CA ARG A 153 14.77 -2.10 38.65
C ARG A 153 15.33 -1.36 39.88
N ALA A 154 15.02 -1.92 41.02
CA ALA A 154 15.75 -1.62 42.26
C ALA A 154 17.18 -2.15 42.18
#